data_7222d00c8754dcb996e1b0110abee639
#
_entry.id   7222d00c8754dcb996e1b0110abee639
#
_cell.length_a   1.000
_cell.length_b   1.000
_cell.length_c   1.000
_cell.angle_alpha   90.00
_cell.angle_beta   90.00
_cell.angle_gamma   90.00
#
_symmetry.space_group_name_H-M   'P 1'
#
loop_
_entity.id
_entity.type
_entity.pdbx_description
1 polymer ?
#
loop_
_entity_poly.entity_id
_entity_poly.type
_entity_poly.pdbx_seq_one_letter_code
_entity_poly.pdbx_strand_id
1 'polypeptide(L)'
;PRERGGGIYEGCAREELRAVVARDSVDPVTLDLDTLRPYPDAGDPDSRAHDAADRLLLDESAEARQGVARREIAVIGDTFGALALACASDASDGVVRVHQDSLGGERALAANARSTGLEASVASLPLDPELVRDARVVLVRLPRSLEALRDIAGLIAAHAAPDVVVFAGGRIKHMSLGMNDVLREHFDTVDVSLARQKSRVLIAHGPHDGRDPEPSAARLRI
;
A
#
# COMPACT_ATOMS: atom_id res chain seq x y z
N PRO A 1 23.21 70.37 5.42
CA PRO A 1 23.92 69.22 5.99
C PRO A 1 23.09 67.97 5.84
N ARG A 2 23.77 66.99 5.36
CA ARG A 2 23.32 65.61 5.13
C ARG A 2 23.29 64.90 6.47
N GLU A 3 22.32 64.01 6.70
CA GLU A 3 22.58 62.83 7.50
C GLU A 3 21.81 61.62 6.97
N ARG A 4 22.58 60.55 6.82
CA ARG A 4 22.19 59.19 6.43
C ARG A 4 21.78 58.45 7.69
N GLY A 5 20.79 57.61 7.61
CA GLY A 5 20.46 56.63 8.63
C GLY A 5 19.87 55.43 7.93
N GLY A 6 20.73 54.47 7.54
CA GLY A 6 20.40 53.26 6.84
C GLY A 6 19.93 52.16 7.76
N GLY A 7 19.23 51.22 7.19
CA GLY A 7 18.53 50.09 7.72
C GLY A 7 19.33 49.08 8.55
N ILE A 8 18.69 48.56 9.57
CA ILE A 8 19.09 47.37 10.34
C ILE A 8 17.87 46.55 10.80
N TYR A 9 16.75 46.53 10.11
CA TYR A 9 15.57 45.79 10.60
C TYR A 9 15.05 44.68 9.65
N GLU A 10 15.74 44.33 8.56
CA GLU A 10 15.28 43.27 7.64
C GLU A 10 15.92 41.90 7.87
N GLY A 11 16.88 41.74 8.78
CA GLY A 11 17.59 40.46 9.01
C GLY A 11 16.94 39.54 10.03
N CYS A 12 16.20 40.05 11.00
CA CYS A 12 15.73 39.24 12.14
C CYS A 12 14.45 38.44 11.85
N ALA A 13 13.57 38.92 10.96
CA ALA A 13 12.30 38.24 10.67
C ALA A 13 12.41 36.99 9.76
N ARG A 14 13.50 36.84 9.02
CA ARG A 14 13.73 35.66 8.15
C ARG A 14 14.38 34.47 8.86
N GLU A 15 15.11 34.72 9.93
CA GLU A 15 15.70 33.64 10.73
C GLU A 15 14.68 33.00 11.68
N GLU A 16 13.77 33.78 12.25
CA GLU A 16 12.70 33.27 13.12
C GLU A 16 11.66 32.46 12.35
N LEU A 17 11.35 32.79 11.08
CA LEU A 17 10.46 31.95 10.24
C LEU A 17 11.10 30.63 9.83
N ARG A 18 12.44 30.53 9.72
CA ARG A 18 13.13 29.27 9.46
C ARG A 18 13.20 28.35 10.68
N ALA A 19 13.15 28.88 11.88
CA ALA A 19 13.18 28.11 13.12
C ALA A 19 11.82 27.50 13.50
N VAL A 20 10.70 28.02 12.97
CA VAL A 20 9.35 27.50 13.23
C VAL A 20 8.97 26.35 12.29
N VAL A 21 9.58 26.28 11.09
CA VAL A 21 9.31 25.20 10.11
C VAL A 21 10.14 23.93 10.37
N ALA A 22 11.11 23.97 11.31
CA ALA A 22 12.01 22.85 11.60
C ALA A 22 11.62 22.01 12.83
N ARG A 23 10.36 22.08 13.28
CA ARG A 23 9.88 21.31 14.42
C ARG A 23 8.58 20.61 14.09
N ASP A 24 8.65 19.56 13.29
CA ASP A 24 7.74 18.40 13.29
C ASP A 24 8.27 17.32 12.34
N SER A 25 9.56 16.99 12.44
CA SER A 25 9.99 15.66 12.07
C SER A 25 9.65 14.74 13.25
N VAL A 26 8.37 14.37 13.34
CA VAL A 26 8.00 13.18 14.11
C VAL A 26 8.69 12.02 13.39
N ASP A 27 9.69 11.43 14.04
CA ASP A 27 10.25 10.16 13.56
C ASP A 27 9.07 9.24 13.27
N PRO A 28 9.01 8.57 12.11
CA PRO A 28 7.90 7.70 11.79
C PRO A 28 7.82 6.63 12.89
N VAL A 29 6.77 6.70 13.71
CA VAL A 29 6.51 5.71 14.74
C VAL A 29 6.11 4.44 13.99
N THR A 30 7.08 3.57 13.76
CA THR A 30 6.83 2.27 13.11
C THR A 30 5.76 1.54 13.92
N LEU A 31 4.62 1.26 13.30
CA LEU A 31 3.51 0.56 13.94
C LEU A 31 3.94 -0.84 14.37
N ASP A 32 3.82 -1.14 15.66
CA ASP A 32 3.99 -2.50 16.15
C ASP A 32 2.74 -3.34 15.82
N LEU A 33 2.87 -4.22 14.80
CA LEU A 33 1.78 -5.08 14.34
C LEU A 33 1.28 -6.05 15.41
N ASP A 34 2.08 -6.38 16.41
CA ASP A 34 1.69 -7.28 17.52
C ASP A 34 0.71 -6.60 18.50
N THR A 35 0.51 -5.27 18.39
CA THR A 35 -0.51 -4.53 19.14
C THR A 35 -1.92 -4.64 18.54
N LEU A 36 -2.03 -5.01 17.26
CA LEU A 36 -3.30 -5.16 16.56
C LEU A 36 -4.05 -6.40 17.05
N ARG A 37 -5.38 -6.34 17.01
CA ARG A 37 -6.26 -7.42 17.46
C ARG A 37 -7.12 -7.98 16.34
N PRO A 38 -7.36 -9.29 16.27
CA PRO A 38 -8.37 -9.86 15.40
C PRO A 38 -9.78 -9.42 15.81
N TYR A 39 -10.74 -9.55 14.91
CA TYR A 39 -12.14 -9.22 15.20
C TYR A 39 -13.08 -10.36 14.72
N PRO A 40 -14.07 -10.79 15.53
CA PRO A 40 -14.21 -10.42 16.95
C PRO A 40 -13.01 -10.93 17.78
N ASP A 41 -12.63 -10.18 18.80
CA ASP A 41 -11.61 -10.63 19.73
C ASP A 41 -12.18 -11.82 20.52
N ALA A 42 -11.66 -13.00 20.23
CA ALA A 42 -12.09 -14.25 20.86
C ALA A 42 -11.44 -14.45 22.23
N GLY A 43 -10.64 -13.48 22.71
CA GLY A 43 -9.90 -13.58 23.98
C GLY A 43 -8.76 -14.61 23.91
N ASP A 44 -8.39 -15.10 22.74
CA ASP A 44 -7.25 -15.99 22.54
C ASP A 44 -5.96 -15.15 22.45
N PRO A 45 -5.05 -15.25 23.44
CA PRO A 45 -3.83 -14.46 23.46
C PRO A 45 -2.86 -14.80 22.33
N ASP A 46 -3.01 -15.98 21.69
CA ASP A 46 -2.20 -16.41 20.55
C ASP A 46 -2.79 -15.96 19.20
N SER A 47 -4.00 -15.42 19.19
CA SER A 47 -4.65 -14.92 17.98
C SER A 47 -4.01 -13.60 17.54
N ARG A 48 -3.47 -13.57 16.31
CA ARG A 48 -2.79 -12.40 15.75
C ARG A 48 -3.59 -11.78 14.63
N ALA A 49 -3.55 -10.46 14.55
CA ALA A 49 -4.21 -9.69 13.48
C ALA A 49 -3.39 -9.65 12.17
N HIS A 50 -2.25 -10.31 12.11
CA HIS A 50 -1.40 -10.40 10.93
C HIS A 50 -0.73 -11.77 10.84
N ASP A 51 -0.27 -12.12 9.64
CA ASP A 51 0.50 -13.34 9.41
C ASP A 51 1.86 -13.05 8.70
N ALA A 52 2.59 -14.13 8.39
CA ALA A 52 3.87 -14.02 7.69
C ALA A 52 3.77 -13.43 6.28
N ALA A 53 2.61 -13.53 5.63
CA ALA A 53 2.42 -12.95 4.30
C ALA A 53 2.20 -11.44 4.39
N ASP A 54 1.54 -10.94 5.45
CA ASP A 54 1.41 -9.50 5.69
C ASP A 54 2.78 -8.86 5.94
N ARG A 55 3.60 -9.48 6.79
CA ARG A 55 4.96 -9.01 7.05
C ARG A 55 5.81 -9.01 5.78
N LEU A 56 5.72 -10.07 4.96
CA LEU A 56 6.47 -10.14 3.71
C LEU A 56 6.00 -9.07 2.70
N LEU A 57 4.69 -8.82 2.60
CA LEU A 57 4.15 -7.75 1.75
C LEU A 57 4.69 -6.38 2.16
N LEU A 58 4.73 -6.09 3.46
CA LEU A 58 5.27 -4.83 3.98
C LEU A 58 6.77 -4.70 3.70
N ASP A 59 7.53 -5.77 3.88
CA ASP A 59 8.98 -5.77 3.63
C ASP A 59 9.30 -5.57 2.13
N GLU A 60 8.66 -6.34 1.25
CA GLU A 60 8.89 -6.27 -0.21
C GLU A 60 8.42 -4.93 -0.81
N SER A 61 7.40 -4.29 -0.22
CA SER A 61 6.90 -2.99 -0.68
C SER A 61 7.58 -1.79 -0.01
N ALA A 62 8.48 -2.00 0.95
CA ALA A 62 9.03 -0.94 1.78
C ALA A 62 9.74 0.17 0.96
N GLU A 63 10.56 -0.21 -0.01
CA GLU A 63 11.26 0.73 -0.88
C GLU A 63 10.28 1.52 -1.77
N ALA A 64 9.30 0.84 -2.38
CA ALA A 64 8.31 1.48 -3.23
C ALA A 64 7.39 2.45 -2.47
N ARG A 65 7.20 2.27 -1.17
CA ARG A 65 6.40 3.16 -0.32
C ARG A 65 7.17 4.38 0.18
N GLN A 66 8.51 4.43 0.04
CA GLN A 66 9.31 5.56 0.49
C GLN A 66 8.93 6.84 -0.28
N GLY A 67 8.52 7.87 0.46
CA GLY A 67 8.15 9.16 -0.11
C GLY A 67 6.81 9.18 -0.85
N VAL A 68 6.03 8.10 -0.81
CA VAL A 68 4.68 8.02 -1.39
C VAL A 68 3.67 8.52 -0.36
N ALA A 69 2.75 9.40 -0.78
CA ALA A 69 1.69 9.90 0.09
C ALA A 69 0.62 8.84 0.35
N ARG A 70 -0.06 8.87 1.51
CA ARG A 70 -1.15 7.94 1.85
C ARG A 70 -2.22 7.84 0.76
N ARG A 71 -2.60 8.97 0.14
CA ARG A 71 -3.59 9.02 -0.95
C ARG A 71 -3.16 8.26 -2.22
N GLU A 72 -1.88 7.94 -2.36
CA GLU A 72 -1.32 7.19 -3.49
C GLU A 72 -1.11 5.71 -3.15
N ILE A 73 -1.59 5.27 -1.97
CA ILE A 73 -1.51 3.88 -1.51
C ILE A 73 -2.93 3.29 -1.42
N ALA A 74 -3.10 2.10 -1.98
CA ALA A 74 -4.30 1.31 -1.83
C ALA A 74 -3.99 -0.09 -1.29
N VAL A 75 -4.89 -0.66 -0.48
CA VAL A 75 -4.73 -1.98 0.13
C VAL A 75 -6.00 -2.79 -0.11
N ILE A 76 -5.87 -4.01 -0.61
CA ILE A 76 -6.99 -4.88 -0.98
C ILE A 76 -6.87 -6.22 -0.25
N GLY A 77 -7.93 -6.60 0.46
CA GLY A 77 -8.04 -7.88 1.16
C GLY A 77 -7.32 -7.95 2.52
N ASP A 78 -7.08 -6.82 3.14
CA ASP A 78 -6.43 -6.71 4.46
C ASP A 78 -7.38 -7.13 5.60
N THR A 79 -7.25 -8.35 6.06
CA THR A 79 -8.24 -9.00 6.93
C THR A 79 -8.52 -8.23 8.24
N PHE A 80 -7.49 -7.65 8.88
CA PHE A 80 -7.61 -6.98 10.17
C PHE A 80 -6.98 -5.58 10.21
N GLY A 81 -6.56 -5.05 9.06
CA GLY A 81 -5.99 -3.71 8.95
C GLY A 81 -4.47 -3.63 9.12
N ALA A 82 -3.77 -4.76 9.17
CA ALA A 82 -2.31 -4.76 9.42
C ALA A 82 -1.52 -4.05 8.31
N LEU A 83 -1.85 -4.30 7.04
CA LEU A 83 -1.20 -3.66 5.90
C LEU A 83 -1.54 -2.17 5.82
N ALA A 84 -2.83 -1.85 5.92
CA ALA A 84 -3.32 -0.49 5.79
C ALA A 84 -2.78 0.43 6.89
N LEU A 85 -2.78 -0.04 8.14
CA LEU A 85 -2.32 0.75 9.29
C LEU A 85 -0.79 0.91 9.29
N ALA A 86 -0.03 -0.11 8.86
CA ALA A 86 1.40 0.04 8.65
C ALA A 86 1.71 1.08 7.57
N CYS A 87 1.05 1.00 6.41
CA CYS A 87 1.21 2.01 5.35
C CYS A 87 0.80 3.41 5.83
N ALA A 88 -0.26 3.52 6.64
CA ALA A 88 -0.72 4.79 7.19
C ALA A 88 0.23 5.35 8.26
N SER A 89 0.95 4.50 8.99
CA SER A 89 1.97 4.91 9.94
C SER A 89 3.24 5.44 9.25
N ASP A 90 3.67 4.78 8.17
CA ASP A 90 4.91 5.10 7.45
C ASP A 90 4.79 6.33 6.53
N ALA A 91 3.59 6.69 6.09
CA ALA A 91 3.34 7.74 5.13
C ALA A 91 2.62 8.94 5.75
N SER A 92 2.65 10.07 5.07
CA SER A 92 1.92 11.29 5.43
C SER A 92 1.00 11.72 4.27
N ASP A 93 0.20 12.73 4.51
CA ASP A 93 -0.67 13.38 3.53
C ASP A 93 -1.74 12.47 2.88
N GLY A 94 -2.97 12.72 3.24
CA GLY A 94 -4.15 12.00 2.79
C GLY A 94 -4.48 10.75 3.60
N VAL A 95 -5.19 9.81 2.98
CA VAL A 95 -5.65 8.56 3.58
C VAL A 95 -5.23 7.36 2.74
N VAL A 96 -4.87 6.25 3.38
CA VAL A 96 -4.72 4.95 2.73
C VAL A 96 -6.11 4.39 2.44
N ARG A 97 -6.38 4.05 1.18
CA ARG A 97 -7.65 3.49 0.73
C ARG A 97 -7.64 1.98 0.88
N VAL A 98 -8.69 1.43 1.45
CA VAL A 98 -8.72 0.01 1.84
C VAL A 98 -10.01 -0.63 1.36
N HIS A 99 -9.90 -1.80 0.74
CA HIS A 99 -11.04 -2.65 0.42
C HIS A 99 -10.96 -3.98 1.15
N GLN A 100 -12.12 -4.42 1.66
CA GLN A 100 -12.29 -5.73 2.28
C GLN A 100 -13.65 -6.30 1.93
N ASP A 101 -13.71 -7.59 1.62
CA ASP A 101 -14.96 -8.28 1.27
C ASP A 101 -15.88 -8.55 2.47
N SER A 102 -15.35 -8.46 3.70
CA SER A 102 -16.12 -8.83 4.88
C SER A 102 -16.37 -7.65 5.82
N LEU A 103 -17.60 -7.51 6.28
CA LEU A 103 -17.96 -6.56 7.33
C LEU A 103 -17.12 -6.77 8.61
N GLY A 104 -16.73 -8.02 8.90
CA GLY A 104 -15.84 -8.34 10.01
C GLY A 104 -14.47 -7.67 9.85
N GLY A 105 -13.91 -7.70 8.64
CA GLY A 105 -12.65 -7.03 8.33
C GLY A 105 -12.74 -5.51 8.42
N GLU A 106 -13.81 -4.91 7.92
CA GLU A 106 -14.04 -3.45 8.07
C GLU A 106 -14.11 -3.03 9.54
N ARG A 107 -14.82 -3.82 10.35
CA ARG A 107 -14.92 -3.57 11.80
C ARG A 107 -13.59 -3.75 12.51
N ALA A 108 -12.80 -4.75 12.10
CA ALA A 108 -11.45 -4.96 12.63
C ALA A 108 -10.54 -3.79 12.31
N LEU A 109 -10.49 -3.35 11.04
CA LEU A 109 -9.75 -2.16 10.63
C LEU A 109 -10.15 -0.94 11.45
N ALA A 110 -11.45 -0.66 11.57
CA ALA A 110 -11.94 0.48 12.32
C ALA A 110 -11.58 0.41 13.82
N ALA A 111 -11.62 -0.78 14.43
CA ALA A 111 -11.23 -0.97 15.83
C ALA A 111 -9.72 -0.78 16.03
N ASN A 112 -8.89 -1.37 15.17
CA ASN A 112 -7.44 -1.25 15.21
C ASN A 112 -6.98 0.18 14.88
N ALA A 113 -7.61 0.85 13.92
CA ALA A 113 -7.32 2.25 13.61
C ALA A 113 -7.55 3.17 14.81
N ARG A 114 -8.66 2.96 15.55
CA ARG A 114 -8.94 3.69 16.81
C ARG A 114 -7.88 3.44 17.87
N SER A 115 -7.52 2.18 18.10
CA SER A 115 -6.55 1.82 19.14
C SER A 115 -5.14 2.36 18.86
N THR A 116 -4.82 2.63 17.59
CA THR A 116 -3.52 3.15 17.13
C THR A 116 -3.54 4.66 16.83
N GLY A 117 -4.70 5.32 16.92
CA GLY A 117 -4.83 6.75 16.60
C GLY A 117 -4.76 7.06 15.10
N LEU A 118 -4.96 6.06 14.22
CA LEU A 118 -4.85 6.18 12.75
C LEU A 118 -6.22 6.25 12.05
N GLU A 119 -7.33 6.50 12.75
CA GLU A 119 -8.68 6.54 12.17
C GLU A 119 -8.80 7.52 11.00
N ALA A 120 -8.22 8.71 11.12
CA ALA A 120 -8.24 9.72 10.08
C ALA A 120 -7.27 9.43 8.92
N SER A 121 -6.49 8.35 9.01
CA SER A 121 -5.42 8.01 8.06
C SER A 121 -5.78 6.84 7.13
N VAL A 122 -6.96 6.23 7.32
CA VAL A 122 -7.45 5.12 6.50
C VAL A 122 -8.91 5.34 6.10
N ALA A 123 -9.31 4.86 4.92
CA ALA A 123 -10.68 4.92 4.44
C ALA A 123 -11.09 3.59 3.80
N SER A 124 -12.17 2.97 4.30
CA SER A 124 -12.77 1.79 3.66
C SER A 124 -13.60 2.21 2.46
N LEU A 125 -13.33 1.60 1.30
CA LEU A 125 -14.00 1.86 0.03
C LEU A 125 -14.48 0.55 -0.61
N PRO A 126 -15.51 0.59 -1.45
CA PRO A 126 -15.88 -0.54 -2.30
C PRO A 126 -14.77 -0.86 -3.30
N LEU A 127 -14.82 -2.05 -3.91
CA LEU A 127 -13.91 -2.45 -4.99
C LEU A 127 -14.36 -1.76 -6.29
N ASP A 128 -14.00 -0.52 -6.45
CA ASP A 128 -14.36 0.33 -7.58
C ASP A 128 -13.18 1.25 -8.02
N PRO A 129 -13.31 2.03 -9.09
CA PRO A 129 -12.24 2.91 -9.56
C PRO A 129 -11.70 3.90 -8.52
N GLU A 130 -12.52 4.35 -7.56
CA GLU A 130 -12.08 5.32 -6.55
C GLU A 130 -11.04 4.72 -5.61
N LEU A 131 -11.15 3.42 -5.32
CA LEU A 131 -10.21 2.70 -4.46
C LEU A 131 -8.76 2.82 -4.96
N VAL A 132 -8.55 2.70 -6.26
CA VAL A 132 -7.20 2.60 -6.87
C VAL A 132 -6.83 3.83 -7.72
N ARG A 133 -7.70 4.84 -7.81
CA ARG A 133 -7.46 6.04 -8.63
C ARG A 133 -6.12 6.69 -8.26
N ASP A 134 -5.25 6.87 -9.26
CA ASP A 134 -3.93 7.48 -9.11
C ASP A 134 -3.03 6.82 -8.03
N ALA A 135 -3.32 5.56 -7.67
CA ALA A 135 -2.48 4.82 -6.74
C ALA A 135 -1.15 4.48 -7.40
N ARG A 136 -0.05 4.75 -6.71
CA ARG A 136 1.31 4.38 -7.14
C ARG A 136 1.81 3.11 -6.49
N VAL A 137 1.26 2.76 -5.33
CA VAL A 137 1.56 1.50 -4.65
C VAL A 137 0.26 0.82 -4.25
N VAL A 138 0.09 -0.43 -4.67
CA VAL A 138 -1.08 -1.25 -4.30
C VAL A 138 -0.61 -2.54 -3.65
N LEU A 139 -1.07 -2.79 -2.42
CA LEU A 139 -0.83 -4.05 -1.71
C LEU A 139 -2.09 -4.91 -1.80
N VAL A 140 -1.93 -6.16 -2.25
CA VAL A 140 -3.04 -7.10 -2.43
C VAL A 140 -2.77 -8.38 -1.63
N ARG A 141 -3.67 -8.74 -0.73
CA ARG A 141 -3.75 -10.11 -0.23
C ARG A 141 -4.39 -10.97 -1.32
N LEU A 142 -3.61 -11.90 -1.86
CA LEU A 142 -4.07 -12.75 -2.96
C LEU A 142 -5.38 -13.47 -2.59
N PRO A 143 -6.47 -13.25 -3.36
CA PRO A 143 -7.70 -14.00 -3.19
C PRO A 143 -7.49 -15.46 -3.59
N ARG A 144 -8.39 -16.34 -3.16
CA ARG A 144 -8.33 -17.77 -3.56
C ARG A 144 -8.84 -17.99 -4.99
N SER A 145 -9.71 -17.11 -5.47
CA SER A 145 -10.29 -17.17 -6.82
C SER A 145 -9.39 -16.45 -7.82
N LEU A 146 -9.09 -17.09 -8.95
CA LEU A 146 -8.40 -16.45 -10.07
C LEU A 146 -9.28 -15.39 -10.74
N GLU A 147 -10.60 -15.57 -10.74
CA GLU A 147 -11.56 -14.60 -11.25
C GLU A 147 -11.51 -13.30 -10.42
N ALA A 148 -11.60 -13.42 -9.10
CA ALA A 148 -11.46 -12.26 -8.21
C ALA A 148 -10.10 -11.55 -8.37
N LEU A 149 -9.02 -12.31 -8.58
CA LEU A 149 -7.71 -11.71 -8.86
C LEU A 149 -7.70 -10.96 -10.20
N ARG A 150 -8.37 -11.49 -11.23
CA ARG A 150 -8.50 -10.86 -12.56
C ARG A 150 -9.27 -9.54 -12.47
N ASP A 151 -10.38 -9.52 -11.73
CA ASP A 151 -11.16 -8.30 -11.51
C ASP A 151 -10.34 -7.23 -10.80
N ILE A 152 -9.60 -7.61 -9.74
CA ILE A 152 -8.69 -6.71 -9.01
C ILE A 152 -7.58 -6.19 -9.94
N ALA A 153 -6.91 -7.07 -10.68
CA ALA A 153 -5.81 -6.70 -11.56
C ALA A 153 -6.27 -5.76 -12.70
N GLY A 154 -7.42 -6.06 -13.31
CA GLY A 154 -8.04 -5.22 -14.34
C GLY A 154 -8.44 -3.84 -13.81
N LEU A 155 -9.02 -3.78 -12.59
CA LEU A 155 -9.37 -2.52 -11.95
C LEU A 155 -8.13 -1.65 -11.69
N ILE A 156 -7.05 -2.24 -11.17
CA ILE A 156 -5.80 -1.53 -10.91
C ILE A 156 -5.20 -1.04 -12.24
N ALA A 157 -5.08 -1.91 -13.23
CA ALA A 157 -4.46 -1.55 -14.51
C ALA A 157 -5.21 -0.42 -15.23
N ALA A 158 -6.54 -0.36 -15.09
CA ALA A 158 -7.36 0.65 -15.77
C ALA A 158 -7.36 2.02 -15.06
N HIS A 159 -7.14 2.08 -13.74
CA HIS A 159 -7.43 3.30 -12.96
C HIS A 159 -6.30 3.78 -12.05
N ALA A 160 -5.28 2.98 -11.79
CA ALA A 160 -4.12 3.40 -11.01
C ALA A 160 -3.17 4.31 -11.82
N ALA A 161 -2.16 4.84 -11.16
CA ALA A 161 -1.13 5.63 -11.84
C ALA A 161 -0.36 4.78 -12.87
N PRO A 162 0.12 5.37 -13.98
CA PRO A 162 0.88 4.63 -15.00
C PRO A 162 2.17 3.98 -14.49
N ASP A 163 2.73 4.49 -13.39
CA ASP A 163 3.93 3.98 -12.71
C ASP A 163 3.58 3.12 -11.48
N VAL A 164 2.35 2.62 -11.37
CA VAL A 164 1.92 1.79 -10.26
C VAL A 164 2.75 0.53 -10.13
N VAL A 165 3.08 0.19 -8.88
CA VAL A 165 3.67 -1.10 -8.50
C VAL A 165 2.67 -1.85 -7.64
N VAL A 166 2.36 -3.09 -8.04
CA VAL A 166 1.42 -3.96 -7.33
C VAL A 166 2.19 -5.06 -6.61
N PHE A 167 2.01 -5.16 -5.32
CA PHE A 167 2.54 -6.23 -4.47
C PHE A 167 1.41 -7.16 -4.06
N ALA A 168 1.34 -8.34 -4.68
CA ALA A 168 0.28 -9.32 -4.43
C ALA A 168 0.84 -10.54 -3.68
N GLY A 169 0.50 -10.68 -2.40
CA GLY A 169 1.12 -11.67 -1.51
C GLY A 169 0.17 -12.64 -0.84
N GLY A 170 0.70 -13.82 -0.51
CA GLY A 170 -0.06 -14.85 0.17
C GLY A 170 0.79 -16.03 0.67
N ARG A 171 0.13 -16.96 1.36
CA ARG A 171 0.75 -18.23 1.76
C ARG A 171 0.93 -19.12 0.54
N ILE A 172 2.12 -19.67 0.32
CA ILE A 172 2.47 -20.52 -0.85
C ILE A 172 1.46 -21.66 -1.07
N LYS A 173 0.95 -22.28 0.01
CA LYS A 173 -0.05 -23.37 -0.09
C LYS A 173 -1.38 -22.94 -0.74
N HIS A 174 -1.64 -21.63 -0.86
CA HIS A 174 -2.84 -21.06 -1.48
C HIS A 174 -2.54 -20.36 -2.81
N MET A 175 -1.28 -20.31 -3.21
CA MET A 175 -0.87 -19.74 -4.49
C MET A 175 -0.84 -20.80 -5.59
N SER A 176 -1.13 -20.40 -6.81
CA SER A 176 -1.03 -21.22 -8.02
C SER A 176 -0.27 -20.47 -9.11
N LEU A 177 0.28 -21.19 -10.09
CA LEU A 177 0.92 -20.57 -11.25
C LEU A 177 -0.06 -19.71 -12.06
N GLY A 178 -1.34 -20.07 -12.09
CA GLY A 178 -2.38 -19.26 -12.75
C GLY A 178 -2.52 -17.84 -12.19
N MET A 179 -2.10 -17.58 -10.95
CA MET A 179 -2.09 -16.21 -10.42
C MET A 179 -1.07 -15.32 -11.14
N ASN A 180 0.10 -15.87 -11.52
CA ASN A 180 1.09 -15.14 -12.32
C ASN A 180 0.54 -14.84 -13.72
N ASP A 181 -0.18 -15.81 -14.32
CA ASP A 181 -0.73 -15.64 -15.65
C ASP A 181 -1.83 -14.58 -15.66
N VAL A 182 -2.71 -14.57 -14.66
CA VAL A 182 -3.73 -13.53 -14.48
C VAL A 182 -3.11 -12.15 -14.34
N LEU A 183 -2.03 -11.99 -13.56
CA LEU A 183 -1.37 -10.68 -13.45
C LEU A 183 -0.73 -10.27 -14.79
N ARG A 184 -0.16 -11.20 -15.56
CA ARG A 184 0.41 -10.92 -16.89
C ARG A 184 -0.63 -10.54 -17.95
N GLU A 185 -1.91 -10.84 -17.72
CA GLU A 185 -3.01 -10.37 -18.57
C GLU A 185 -3.18 -8.84 -18.50
N HIS A 186 -2.65 -8.19 -17.43
CA HIS A 186 -2.87 -6.77 -17.14
C HIS A 186 -1.58 -5.96 -16.89
N PHE A 187 -0.43 -6.62 -16.74
CA PHE A 187 0.85 -5.98 -16.43
C PHE A 187 1.98 -6.53 -17.29
N ASP A 188 2.86 -5.64 -17.76
CA ASP A 188 3.99 -5.98 -18.63
C ASP A 188 4.99 -6.93 -17.95
N THR A 189 5.22 -6.74 -16.65
CA THR A 189 6.21 -7.50 -15.89
C THR A 189 5.59 -8.05 -14.61
N VAL A 190 5.84 -9.31 -14.31
CA VAL A 190 5.46 -9.96 -13.05
C VAL A 190 6.67 -10.71 -12.50
N ASP A 191 7.27 -10.14 -11.46
CA ASP A 191 8.35 -10.72 -10.71
C ASP A 191 7.86 -11.51 -9.51
N VAL A 192 8.71 -12.34 -8.95
CA VAL A 192 8.36 -13.24 -7.85
C VAL A 192 9.41 -13.14 -6.75
N SER A 193 9.01 -12.73 -5.55
CA SER A 193 9.93 -12.61 -4.42
C SER A 193 10.51 -13.96 -3.98
N LEU A 194 11.58 -13.92 -3.21
CA LEU A 194 12.03 -15.10 -2.50
C LEU A 194 10.99 -15.55 -1.46
N ALA A 195 10.85 -16.87 -1.31
CA ALA A 195 9.94 -17.41 -0.32
C ALA A 195 10.46 -17.19 1.10
N ARG A 196 9.63 -16.61 1.99
CA ARG A 196 9.93 -16.47 3.42
C ARG A 196 8.76 -16.97 4.27
N GLN A 197 9.04 -17.76 5.30
CA GLN A 197 8.04 -18.30 6.23
C GLN A 197 6.78 -18.90 5.52
N LYS A 198 7.02 -19.65 4.42
CA LYS A 198 5.96 -20.25 3.58
C LYS A 198 5.02 -19.21 2.94
N SER A 199 5.49 -18.00 2.74
CA SER A 199 4.81 -16.90 2.05
C SER A 199 5.64 -16.41 0.86
N ARG A 200 4.99 -15.77 -0.11
CA ARG A 200 5.60 -15.21 -1.31
C ARG A 200 4.79 -14.02 -1.81
N VAL A 201 5.46 -13.09 -2.50
CA VAL A 201 4.85 -11.92 -3.14
C VAL A 201 5.11 -11.98 -4.64
N LEU A 202 4.10 -11.66 -5.43
CA LEU A 202 4.17 -11.35 -6.86
C LEU A 202 4.25 -9.84 -6.98
N ILE A 203 5.15 -9.33 -7.80
CA ILE A 203 5.37 -7.89 -7.97
C ILE A 203 5.10 -7.57 -9.42
N ALA A 204 4.06 -6.76 -9.70
CA ALA A 204 3.64 -6.44 -11.05
C ALA A 204 3.87 -4.96 -11.37
N HIS A 205 4.34 -4.69 -12.59
CA HIS A 205 4.70 -3.36 -13.10
C HIS A 205 4.19 -3.18 -14.53
N GLY A 206 4.02 -1.90 -14.95
CA GLY A 206 3.62 -1.54 -16.29
C GLY A 206 2.18 -1.98 -16.57
N PRO A 207 1.17 -1.27 -16.00
CA PRO A 207 -0.22 -1.59 -16.28
C PRO A 207 -0.54 -1.34 -17.76
N HIS A 208 -1.34 -2.22 -18.38
CA HIS A 208 -1.83 -2.09 -19.73
C HIS A 208 -3.30 -2.50 -19.86
N ASP A 209 -3.97 -2.02 -20.91
CA ASP A 209 -5.42 -2.21 -21.14
C ASP A 209 -5.78 -3.62 -21.65
N GLY A 210 -5.22 -4.69 -21.08
CA GLY A 210 -5.60 -6.08 -21.42
C GLY A 210 -5.55 -6.42 -22.91
N ARG A 211 -4.72 -5.72 -23.70
CA ARG A 211 -4.47 -6.12 -25.08
C ARG A 211 -3.69 -7.41 -25.06
N ASP A 212 -4.17 -8.41 -25.83
CA ASP A 212 -3.39 -9.62 -26.08
C ASP A 212 -1.94 -9.22 -26.36
N PRO A 213 -0.95 -9.74 -25.64
CA PRO A 213 0.44 -9.45 -25.95
C PRO A 213 0.66 -9.83 -27.41
N GLU A 214 1.07 -8.87 -28.25
CA GLU A 214 1.49 -9.19 -29.60
C GLU A 214 2.47 -10.38 -29.51
N PRO A 215 2.26 -11.45 -30.29
CA PRO A 215 3.13 -12.60 -30.22
C PRO A 215 4.54 -12.13 -30.52
N SER A 216 5.39 -12.13 -29.48
CA SER A 216 6.77 -11.70 -29.57
C SER A 216 7.42 -12.42 -30.76
N ALA A 217 7.83 -11.65 -31.79
CA ALA A 217 8.50 -12.15 -33.00
C ALA A 217 9.83 -12.88 -32.73
N ALA A 218 10.19 -13.09 -31.46
CA ALA A 218 11.41 -13.75 -31.00
C ALA A 218 11.33 -15.29 -30.97
N ARG A 219 10.19 -15.91 -31.32
CA ARG A 219 10.05 -17.38 -31.32
C ARG A 219 10.02 -18.05 -32.70
N LEU A 220 10.48 -17.36 -33.74
CA LEU A 220 10.69 -17.99 -35.05
C LEU A 220 12.19 -17.98 -35.40
N ARG A 221 12.98 -18.78 -34.71
CA ARG A 221 14.24 -19.33 -35.26
C ARG A 221 14.15 -20.85 -35.16
N ILE A 222 13.75 -21.42 -36.27
CA ILE A 222 13.94 -22.85 -36.60
C ILE A 222 15.43 -23.12 -36.77
#